data_6fbb4c01d67066fb079ab8d0dadc778d
#
_entry.id   6fbb4c01d67066fb079ab8d0dadc778d
#
_cell.length_a   1.000
_cell.length_b   1.000
_cell.length_c   1.000
_cell.angle_alpha   90.00
_cell.angle_beta   90.00
_cell.angle_gamma   90.00
#
_symmetry.space_group_name_H-M   'P 1'
#
loop_
_entity.id
_entity.type
_entity.pdbx_description
1 polymer ?
#
loop_
_entity_poly.entity_id
_entity_poly.type
_entity_poly.pdbx_seq_one_letter_code
_entity_poly.pdbx_strand_id
1 'polypeptide(L)'
;GIAVIVFKSEGDPAQVLAYDAFLEANKTNWLAREIRLYWKRVLKRVDLTSRSLVAIVEPGSCFAGTLAEIVFACDRSYMLVGQLNGGNRPPATIALSGANFGPYPMPNGITRLESRFLEDKKSLDAVHAKVGEMLDAQAAEKLGLVTFAFDDIDWDDEIRIFLEERASFSPDGLTGLEANLRFGGPETMESKIFARLTAWQNWIFQRPNAVGEEGALRR
;
A
#
# COMPACT_ATOMS: atom_id res chain seq x y z
N GLY A 1 -21.19 6.18 0.16
CA GLY A 1 -20.27 5.06 -0.02
C GLY A 1 -18.92 5.37 0.63
N ILE A 2 -18.03 4.38 0.70
CA ILE A 2 -16.66 4.55 1.19
C ILE A 2 -15.76 4.82 -0.03
N ALA A 3 -15.03 5.92 -0.05
CA ALA A 3 -14.10 6.28 -1.11
C ALA A 3 -12.65 5.88 -0.77
N VAL A 4 -12.26 6.04 0.48
CA VAL A 4 -10.90 5.83 0.97
C VAL A 4 -10.90 4.86 2.15
N ILE A 5 -9.90 4.00 2.23
CA ILE A 5 -9.60 3.16 3.38
C ILE A 5 -8.24 3.58 3.92
N VAL A 6 -8.21 3.97 5.19
CA VAL A 6 -6.99 4.37 5.89
C VAL A 6 -6.54 3.21 6.78
N PHE A 7 -5.29 2.80 6.62
CA PHE A 7 -4.66 1.80 7.47
C PHE A 7 -3.77 2.47 8.51
N LYS A 8 -4.03 2.17 9.75
CA LYS A 8 -3.17 2.45 10.90
C LYS A 8 -2.85 1.13 11.60
N SER A 9 -1.71 1.06 12.25
CA SER A 9 -1.34 -0.09 13.08
C SER A 9 -0.85 0.39 14.44
N GLU A 10 -0.98 -0.45 15.45
CA GLU A 10 -0.46 -0.19 16.78
C GLU A 10 0.17 -1.45 17.35
N GLY A 11 1.42 -1.35 17.85
CA GLY A 11 2.14 -2.48 18.42
C GLY A 11 3.66 -2.31 18.35
N ASP A 12 4.36 -3.42 18.54
CA ASP A 12 5.82 -3.47 18.49
C ASP A 12 6.30 -4.07 17.17
N PRO A 13 7.02 -3.31 16.32
CA PRO A 13 7.58 -3.81 15.08
C PRO A 13 8.51 -5.03 15.26
N ALA A 14 9.25 -5.09 16.38
CA ALA A 14 10.14 -6.20 16.66
C ALA A 14 9.38 -7.51 16.87
N GLN A 15 8.19 -7.46 17.48
CA GLN A 15 7.34 -8.64 17.60
C GLN A 15 6.83 -9.14 16.26
N VAL A 16 6.49 -8.24 15.34
CA VAL A 16 6.06 -8.62 13.98
C VAL A 16 7.20 -9.31 13.25
N LEU A 17 8.42 -8.78 13.32
CA LEU A 17 9.59 -9.42 12.72
C LEU A 17 9.89 -10.79 13.34
N ALA A 18 9.77 -10.91 14.66
CA ALA A 18 9.93 -12.20 15.35
C ALA A 18 8.87 -13.22 14.91
N TYR A 19 7.64 -12.77 14.68
CA TYR A 19 6.56 -13.61 14.18
C TYR A 19 6.82 -14.08 12.74
N ASP A 20 7.30 -13.22 11.87
CA ASP A 20 7.70 -13.58 10.50
C ASP A 20 8.83 -14.63 10.52
N ALA A 21 9.85 -14.42 11.36
CA ALA A 21 10.95 -15.36 11.53
C ALA A 21 10.47 -16.72 12.05
N PHE A 22 9.54 -16.73 13.01
CA PHE A 22 8.92 -17.96 13.52
C PHE A 22 8.16 -18.71 12.42
N LEU A 23 7.35 -18.02 11.64
CA LEU A 23 6.58 -18.62 10.53
C LEU A 23 7.50 -19.17 9.44
N GLU A 24 8.60 -18.49 9.14
CA GLU A 24 9.58 -18.98 8.15
C GLU A 24 10.33 -20.22 8.67
N ALA A 25 10.79 -20.19 9.92
CA ALA A 25 11.47 -21.34 10.55
C ALA A 25 10.56 -22.59 10.61
N ASN A 26 9.25 -22.39 10.70
CA ASN A 26 8.25 -23.47 10.82
C ASN A 26 7.45 -23.68 9.53
N LYS A 27 7.94 -23.26 8.37
CA LYS A 27 7.18 -23.28 7.10
C LYS A 27 6.71 -24.66 6.62
N THR A 28 7.32 -25.72 7.13
CA THR A 28 6.89 -27.13 6.87
C THR A 28 5.78 -27.59 7.80
N ASN A 29 5.56 -26.92 8.94
CA ASN A 29 4.44 -27.19 9.82
C ASN A 29 3.12 -26.77 9.14
N TRP A 30 2.11 -27.61 9.19
CA TRP A 30 0.83 -27.37 8.51
C TRP A 30 0.16 -26.07 8.96
N LEU A 31 0.16 -25.75 10.26
CA LEU A 31 -0.49 -24.55 10.78
C LEU A 31 0.25 -23.28 10.37
N ALA A 32 1.58 -23.25 10.48
CA ALA A 32 2.39 -22.12 10.03
C ALA A 32 2.20 -21.87 8.52
N ARG A 33 2.13 -22.94 7.72
CA ARG A 33 1.83 -22.89 6.30
C ARG A 33 0.45 -22.30 6.03
N GLU A 34 -0.60 -22.74 6.75
CA GLU A 34 -1.96 -22.21 6.56
C GLU A 34 -2.05 -20.72 6.96
N ILE A 35 -1.38 -20.29 8.02
CA ILE A 35 -1.29 -18.90 8.41
C ILE A 35 -0.66 -18.05 7.27
N ARG A 36 0.46 -18.50 6.70
CA ARG A 36 1.13 -17.82 5.59
C ARG A 36 0.24 -17.77 4.33
N LEU A 37 -0.44 -18.86 4.00
CA LEU A 37 -1.38 -18.89 2.87
C LEU A 37 -2.60 -17.99 3.11
N TYR A 38 -3.05 -17.88 4.34
CA TYR A 38 -4.14 -16.99 4.71
C TYR A 38 -3.71 -15.50 4.55
N TRP A 39 -2.53 -15.12 5.06
CA TRP A 39 -1.96 -13.79 4.82
C TRP A 39 -1.84 -13.47 3.33
N LYS A 40 -1.31 -14.40 2.54
CA LYS A 40 -1.22 -14.26 1.09
C LYS A 40 -2.59 -13.95 0.44
N ARG A 41 -3.66 -14.63 0.90
CA ARG A 41 -5.02 -14.37 0.39
C ARG A 41 -5.56 -13.01 0.84
N VAL A 42 -5.36 -12.65 2.10
CA VAL A 42 -5.81 -11.36 2.65
C VAL A 42 -5.15 -10.20 1.92
N LEU A 43 -3.83 -10.24 1.76
CA LEU A 43 -3.07 -9.19 1.09
C LEU A 43 -3.50 -9.04 -0.39
N LYS A 44 -3.76 -10.17 -1.09
CA LYS A 44 -4.32 -10.10 -2.46
C LYS A 44 -5.71 -9.44 -2.51
N ARG A 45 -6.53 -9.60 -1.47
CA ARG A 45 -7.81 -8.89 -1.40
C ARG A 45 -7.63 -7.39 -1.15
N VAL A 46 -6.60 -6.99 -0.41
CA VAL A 46 -6.21 -5.57 -0.29
C VAL A 46 -5.86 -5.02 -1.67
N ASP A 47 -5.01 -5.70 -2.42
CA ASP A 47 -4.62 -5.30 -3.79
C ASP A 47 -5.82 -5.16 -4.74
N LEU A 48 -6.85 -5.99 -4.59
CA LEU A 48 -8.04 -6.00 -5.45
C LEU A 48 -9.13 -5.01 -5.01
N THR A 49 -8.90 -4.27 -3.95
CA THR A 49 -9.87 -3.28 -3.45
C THR A 49 -9.96 -2.10 -4.40
N SER A 50 -11.18 -1.74 -4.80
CA SER A 50 -11.48 -0.61 -5.69
C SER A 50 -11.58 0.74 -4.98
N ARG A 51 -11.03 0.86 -3.79
CA ARG A 51 -10.97 2.08 -2.98
C ARG A 51 -9.55 2.59 -2.93
N SER A 52 -9.39 3.90 -2.81
CA SER A 52 -8.07 4.45 -2.52
C SER A 52 -7.60 3.99 -1.15
N LEU A 53 -6.39 3.45 -1.11
CA LEU A 53 -5.77 2.90 0.09
C LEU A 53 -4.68 3.84 0.58
N VAL A 54 -4.73 4.19 1.85
CA VAL A 54 -3.77 5.10 2.49
C VAL A 54 -3.20 4.44 3.73
N ALA A 55 -1.89 4.43 3.87
CA ALA A 55 -1.22 4.02 5.10
C ALA A 55 -0.71 5.24 5.86
N ILE A 56 -0.97 5.26 7.17
CA ILE A 56 -0.48 6.28 8.09
C ILE A 56 0.45 5.61 9.09
N VAL A 57 1.73 5.98 9.02
CA VAL A 57 2.81 5.44 9.86
C VAL A 57 3.20 6.50 10.87
N GLU A 58 2.74 6.36 12.11
CA GLU A 58 2.95 7.31 13.19
C GLU A 58 3.56 6.63 14.43
N PRO A 59 4.04 7.37 15.45
CA PRO A 59 4.59 6.78 16.66
C PRO A 59 3.68 5.73 17.29
N GLY A 60 4.23 4.52 17.48
CA GLY A 60 3.47 3.36 17.97
C GLY A 60 2.96 2.43 16.86
N SER A 61 3.17 2.77 15.58
CA SER A 61 2.88 1.86 14.46
C SER A 61 3.81 0.65 14.46
N CYS A 62 3.28 -0.49 14.02
CA CYS A 62 4.04 -1.74 13.89
C CYS A 62 4.10 -2.26 12.43
N PHE A 63 4.18 -1.35 11.47
CA PHE A 63 4.34 -1.74 10.06
C PHE A 63 5.74 -2.29 9.82
N ALA A 64 5.88 -3.60 10.02
CA ALA A 64 7.12 -4.34 9.80
C ALA A 64 6.79 -5.66 9.07
N GLY A 65 7.73 -6.20 8.30
CA GLY A 65 7.61 -7.48 7.63
C GLY A 65 6.26 -7.69 6.96
N THR A 66 5.51 -8.72 7.35
CA THR A 66 4.19 -9.03 6.80
C THR A 66 3.21 -7.86 6.90
N LEU A 67 3.24 -7.05 7.97
CA LEU A 67 2.37 -5.88 8.09
C LEU A 67 2.83 -4.70 7.24
N ALA A 68 4.12 -4.59 6.89
CA ALA A 68 4.61 -3.59 5.96
C ALA A 68 4.06 -3.80 4.53
N GLU A 69 3.66 -5.02 4.17
CA GLU A 69 2.98 -5.31 2.90
C GLU A 69 1.71 -4.46 2.70
N ILE A 70 1.03 -4.08 3.79
CA ILE A 70 -0.13 -3.19 3.73
C ILE A 70 0.28 -1.79 3.27
N VAL A 71 1.42 -1.28 3.79
CA VAL A 71 1.96 0.02 3.35
C VAL A 71 2.31 -0.01 1.86
N PHE A 72 2.93 -1.09 1.40
CA PHE A 72 3.32 -1.24 -0.01
C PHE A 72 2.13 -1.48 -0.95
N ALA A 73 1.00 -1.96 -0.42
CA ALA A 73 -0.25 -2.10 -1.17
C ALA A 73 -1.03 -0.78 -1.28
N CYS A 74 -0.70 0.22 -0.47
CA CYS A 74 -1.41 1.50 -0.48
C CYS A 74 -1.01 2.38 -1.66
N ASP A 75 -1.96 3.18 -2.13
CA ASP A 75 -1.77 4.16 -3.20
C ASP A 75 -0.91 5.33 -2.72
N ARG A 76 -1.03 5.67 -1.43
CA ARG A 76 -0.16 6.61 -0.72
C ARG A 76 0.12 6.14 0.70
N SER A 77 1.30 6.48 1.17
CA SER A 77 1.74 6.24 2.54
C SER A 77 2.41 7.49 3.09
N TYR A 78 1.97 7.87 4.28
CA TYR A 78 2.47 9.02 5.01
C TYR A 78 3.20 8.53 6.26
N MET A 79 4.40 9.04 6.51
CA MET A 79 5.18 8.67 7.68
C MET A 79 5.62 9.92 8.44
N LEU A 80 5.32 9.96 9.73
CA LEU A 80 5.64 11.11 10.58
C LEU A 80 7.14 11.14 10.87
N VAL A 81 7.75 12.30 10.64
CA VAL A 81 9.13 12.60 11.06
C VAL A 81 9.11 13.04 12.53
N GLY A 82 9.80 12.31 13.39
CA GLY A 82 9.88 12.65 14.81
C GLY A 82 8.65 12.19 15.60
N GLN A 83 8.08 13.08 16.39
CA GLN A 83 6.99 12.81 17.32
C GLN A 83 5.88 13.87 17.18
N LEU A 84 4.65 13.49 17.44
CA LEU A 84 3.56 14.45 17.59
C LEU A 84 3.76 15.31 18.85
N ASN A 85 3.35 16.56 18.79
CA ASN A 85 3.39 17.48 19.93
C ASN A 85 2.73 16.88 21.17
N GLY A 86 3.49 16.84 22.28
CA GLY A 86 3.05 16.22 23.54
C GLY A 86 3.11 14.69 23.56
N GLY A 87 3.57 14.05 22.50
CA GLY A 87 3.78 12.61 22.45
C GLY A 87 5.05 12.17 23.19
N ASN A 88 5.01 10.97 23.78
CA ASN A 88 6.14 10.36 24.46
C ASN A 88 6.55 9.00 23.84
N ARG A 89 5.89 8.59 22.77
CA ARG A 89 6.22 7.37 22.04
C ARG A 89 7.47 7.58 21.18
N PRO A 90 8.32 6.55 20.98
CA PRO A 90 9.45 6.63 20.04
C PRO A 90 8.96 7.04 18.63
N PRO A 91 9.82 7.71 17.83
CA PRO A 91 9.48 8.01 16.45
C PRO A 91 9.03 6.77 15.67
N ALA A 92 8.19 6.99 14.67
CA ALA A 92 7.69 5.93 13.82
C ALA A 92 8.84 5.24 13.07
N THR A 93 8.75 3.92 12.94
CA THR A 93 9.68 3.13 12.14
C THR A 93 8.93 2.17 11.22
N ILE A 94 9.56 1.83 10.11
CA ILE A 94 9.15 0.73 9.23
C ILE A 94 10.31 -0.25 9.12
N ALA A 95 10.02 -1.55 9.04
CA ALA A 95 11.07 -2.55 8.93
C ALA A 95 10.70 -3.63 7.90
N LEU A 96 11.70 -4.21 7.27
CA LEU A 96 11.55 -5.26 6.28
C LEU A 96 11.96 -6.61 6.84
N SER A 97 11.32 -7.66 6.37
CA SER A 97 11.72 -9.06 6.60
C SER A 97 11.82 -9.80 5.26
N GLY A 98 12.27 -11.04 5.30
CA GLY A 98 12.22 -11.92 4.12
C GLY A 98 10.82 -12.13 3.56
N ALA A 99 9.77 -11.85 4.34
CA ALA A 99 8.39 -11.94 3.91
C ALA A 99 8.03 -10.96 2.78
N ASN A 100 8.77 -9.84 2.65
CA ASN A 100 8.54 -8.81 1.65
C ASN A 100 9.12 -9.15 0.25
N PHE A 101 9.90 -10.22 0.15
CA PHE A 101 10.67 -10.56 -1.07
C PHE A 101 10.30 -11.95 -1.64
N GLY A 102 9.01 -12.23 -1.77
CA GLY A 102 8.53 -13.45 -2.46
C GLY A 102 7.31 -14.14 -1.87
N PRO A 103 7.20 -14.39 -0.54
CA PRO A 103 6.11 -15.18 0.04
C PRO A 103 4.70 -14.65 -0.25
N TYR A 104 4.54 -13.35 -0.42
CA TYR A 104 3.24 -12.69 -0.58
C TYR A 104 3.10 -11.92 -1.91
N PRO A 105 3.12 -12.62 -3.06
CA PRO A 105 2.96 -11.94 -4.35
C PRO A 105 1.56 -11.35 -4.51
N MET A 106 1.48 -10.28 -5.28
CA MET A 106 0.23 -9.70 -5.78
C MET A 106 -0.52 -10.67 -6.70
N PRO A 107 -1.78 -10.38 -7.09
CA PRO A 107 -2.51 -11.20 -8.05
C PRO A 107 -1.81 -11.43 -9.39
N ASN A 108 -1.01 -10.46 -9.86
CA ASN A 108 -0.21 -10.55 -11.10
C ASN A 108 1.10 -11.36 -10.96
N GLY A 109 1.39 -11.90 -9.77
CA GLY A 109 2.51 -12.82 -9.54
C GLY A 109 3.83 -12.19 -9.09
N ILE A 110 3.97 -10.86 -9.09
CA ILE A 110 5.15 -10.14 -8.58
C ILE A 110 4.89 -9.62 -7.16
N THR A 111 5.94 -9.32 -6.41
CA THR A 111 5.83 -8.70 -5.09
C THR A 111 5.42 -7.23 -5.19
N ARG A 112 4.89 -6.64 -4.10
CA ARG A 112 4.54 -5.22 -4.06
C ARG A 112 5.75 -4.32 -4.22
N LEU A 113 6.90 -4.73 -3.68
CA LEU A 113 8.16 -4.01 -3.87
C LEU A 113 8.65 -4.09 -5.33
N GLU A 114 8.59 -5.25 -5.99
CA GLU A 114 8.88 -5.36 -7.41
C GLU A 114 7.94 -4.48 -8.26
N SER A 115 6.66 -4.46 -7.94
CA SER A 115 5.69 -3.58 -8.62
C SER A 115 5.99 -2.09 -8.38
N ARG A 116 6.38 -1.74 -7.15
CA ARG A 116 6.69 -0.36 -6.75
C ARG A 116 7.91 0.21 -7.47
N PHE A 117 8.96 -0.59 -7.59
CA PHE A 117 10.20 -0.16 -8.26
C PHE A 117 10.21 -0.48 -9.75
N LEU A 118 9.24 -1.26 -10.24
CA LEU A 118 9.16 -1.75 -11.60
C LEU A 118 10.53 -2.20 -12.09
N GLU A 119 11.09 -2.34 -12.99
CA GLU A 119 12.36 -2.89 -13.44
C GLU A 119 13.63 -2.26 -12.83
N ASP A 120 13.50 -1.32 -11.87
CA ASP A 120 14.66 -0.72 -11.17
C ASP A 120 15.22 -1.68 -10.12
N LYS A 121 16.03 -2.62 -10.60
CA LYS A 121 16.72 -3.61 -9.75
C LYS A 121 17.63 -2.98 -8.72
N LYS A 122 18.27 -1.85 -9.03
CA LYS A 122 19.19 -1.17 -8.12
C LYS A 122 18.47 -0.67 -6.87
N SER A 123 17.31 -0.06 -7.04
CA SER A 123 16.48 0.38 -5.92
C SER A 123 15.94 -0.81 -5.12
N LEU A 124 15.51 -1.88 -5.78
CA LEU A 124 15.06 -3.10 -5.11
C LEU A 124 16.18 -3.76 -4.30
N ASP A 125 17.40 -3.84 -4.83
CA ASP A 125 18.57 -4.39 -4.13
C ASP A 125 18.96 -3.51 -2.92
N ALA A 126 18.89 -2.18 -3.05
CA ALA A 126 19.14 -1.26 -1.96
C ALA A 126 18.14 -1.44 -0.81
N VAL A 127 16.88 -1.66 -1.13
CA VAL A 127 15.83 -1.96 -0.16
C VAL A 127 16.04 -3.35 0.48
N HIS A 128 16.39 -4.35 -0.32
CA HIS A 128 16.69 -5.70 0.18
C HIS A 128 17.85 -5.71 1.19
N ALA A 129 18.86 -4.88 0.96
CA ALA A 129 20.01 -4.74 1.87
C ALA A 129 19.63 -4.18 3.25
N LYS A 130 18.40 -3.63 3.40
CA LYS A 130 17.88 -3.05 4.65
C LYS A 130 16.97 -4.00 5.46
N VAL A 131 16.89 -5.26 5.07
CA VAL A 131 16.15 -6.27 5.83
C VAL A 131 16.64 -6.35 7.27
N GLY A 132 15.72 -6.25 8.23
CA GLY A 132 15.99 -6.30 9.66
C GLY A 132 16.36 -4.96 10.31
N GLU A 133 16.58 -3.89 9.51
CA GLU A 133 16.81 -2.55 10.05
C GLU A 133 15.48 -1.84 10.35
N MET A 134 15.45 -1.08 11.45
CA MET A 134 14.36 -0.14 11.76
C MET A 134 14.67 1.17 11.05
N LEU A 135 13.86 1.50 10.05
CA LEU A 135 14.01 2.67 9.19
C LEU A 135 13.11 3.79 9.70
N ASP A 136 13.66 4.96 9.94
CA ASP A 136 12.89 6.17 10.24
C ASP A 136 12.22 6.74 8.98
N ALA A 137 11.45 7.80 9.13
CA ALA A 137 10.68 8.39 8.06
C ALA A 137 11.54 8.86 6.89
N GLN A 138 12.68 9.51 7.18
CA GLN A 138 13.58 10.04 6.16
C GLN A 138 14.28 8.91 5.39
N ALA A 139 14.73 7.88 6.08
CA ALA A 139 15.32 6.70 5.45
C ALA A 139 14.30 5.94 4.59
N ALA A 140 13.08 5.77 5.08
CA ALA A 140 12.01 5.10 4.38
C ALA A 140 11.58 5.85 3.10
N GLU A 141 11.46 7.17 3.17
CA GLU A 141 11.17 8.02 2.01
C GLU A 141 12.30 7.99 0.98
N LYS A 142 13.55 8.15 1.42
CA LYS A 142 14.73 8.09 0.55
C LYS A 142 14.86 6.76 -0.19
N LEU A 143 14.46 5.66 0.45
CA LEU A 143 14.43 4.33 -0.15
C LEU A 143 13.17 4.08 -1.02
N GLY A 144 12.23 5.01 -1.06
CA GLY A 144 10.97 4.85 -1.79
C GLY A 144 9.97 3.89 -1.14
N LEU A 145 10.12 3.56 0.14
CA LEU A 145 9.22 2.67 0.89
C LEU A 145 7.93 3.36 1.32
N VAL A 146 7.99 4.68 1.55
CA VAL A 146 6.83 5.52 1.81
C VAL A 146 6.75 6.63 0.78
N THR A 147 5.55 7.20 0.60
CA THR A 147 5.33 8.25 -0.40
C THR A 147 5.81 9.60 0.09
N PHE A 148 5.51 9.92 1.36
CA PHE A 148 5.81 11.22 1.96
C PHE A 148 6.24 11.05 3.42
N ALA A 149 7.21 11.88 3.82
CA ALA A 149 7.64 12.04 5.20
C ALA A 149 7.41 13.50 5.61
N PHE A 150 6.46 13.76 6.51
CA PHE A 150 6.12 15.10 7.01
C PHE A 150 6.46 15.21 8.51
N ASP A 151 6.79 16.41 8.93
CA ASP A 151 6.87 16.73 10.36
C ASP A 151 5.48 16.96 10.98
N ASP A 152 5.43 17.25 12.27
CA ASP A 152 4.19 17.44 12.99
C ASP A 152 3.43 18.74 12.64
N ILE A 153 4.07 19.68 11.95
CA ILE A 153 3.44 20.95 11.55
C ILE A 153 2.46 20.73 10.41
N ASP A 154 2.89 20.00 9.38
CA ASP A 154 2.11 19.78 8.16
C ASP A 154 1.28 18.48 8.18
N TRP A 155 1.51 17.60 9.19
CA TRP A 155 0.99 16.24 9.25
C TRP A 155 -0.53 16.12 9.06
N ASP A 156 -1.28 16.82 9.90
CA ASP A 156 -2.74 16.69 9.89
C ASP A 156 -3.37 17.33 8.66
N ASP A 157 -2.84 18.46 8.21
CA ASP A 157 -3.37 19.20 7.07
C ASP A 157 -3.12 18.48 5.75
N GLU A 158 -1.92 17.96 5.52
CA GLU A 158 -1.59 17.23 4.30
C GLU A 158 -2.42 15.94 4.15
N ILE A 159 -2.59 15.19 5.23
CA ILE A 159 -3.43 14.00 5.24
C ILE A 159 -4.90 14.37 5.00
N ARG A 160 -5.41 15.40 5.68
CA ARG A 160 -6.79 15.85 5.55
C ARG A 160 -7.09 16.29 4.11
N ILE A 161 -6.25 17.14 3.53
CA ILE A 161 -6.41 17.64 2.15
C ILE A 161 -6.49 16.47 1.16
N PHE A 162 -5.57 15.51 1.27
CA PHE A 162 -5.59 14.35 0.40
C PHE A 162 -6.85 13.49 0.54
N LEU A 163 -7.30 13.25 1.77
CA LEU A 163 -8.50 12.45 2.03
C LEU A 163 -9.77 13.13 1.50
N GLU A 164 -9.88 14.44 1.68
CA GLU A 164 -11.00 15.24 1.17
C GLU A 164 -11.02 15.25 -0.36
N GLU A 165 -9.86 15.45 -1.00
CA GLU A 165 -9.73 15.40 -2.45
C GLU A 165 -10.18 14.05 -3.01
N ARG A 166 -9.68 12.95 -2.45
CA ARG A 166 -10.06 11.60 -2.88
C ARG A 166 -11.54 11.30 -2.65
N ALA A 167 -12.11 11.76 -1.55
CA ALA A 167 -13.51 11.57 -1.24
C ALA A 167 -14.44 12.36 -2.19
N SER A 168 -13.94 13.41 -2.81
CA SER A 168 -14.70 14.23 -3.78
C SER A 168 -14.85 13.59 -5.16
N PHE A 169 -14.02 12.59 -5.49
CA PHE A 169 -14.05 11.97 -6.82
C PHE A 169 -15.23 11.03 -7.00
N SER A 170 -15.65 10.84 -8.25
CA SER A 170 -16.65 9.84 -8.59
C SER A 170 -16.21 8.43 -8.15
N PRO A 171 -17.06 7.67 -7.42
CA PRO A 171 -16.74 6.31 -7.02
C PRO A 171 -16.43 5.38 -8.19
N ASP A 172 -17.11 5.56 -9.32
CA ASP A 172 -16.86 4.77 -10.53
C ASP A 172 -15.54 5.17 -11.20
N GLY A 173 -15.21 6.47 -11.19
CA GLY A 173 -13.92 6.98 -11.66
C GLY A 173 -12.76 6.43 -10.85
N LEU A 174 -12.86 6.44 -9.51
CA LEU A 174 -11.85 5.84 -8.61
C LEU A 174 -11.69 4.34 -8.87
N THR A 175 -12.78 3.60 -9.05
CA THR A 175 -12.72 2.16 -9.35
C THR A 175 -11.92 1.88 -10.63
N GLY A 176 -12.17 2.64 -11.69
CA GLY A 176 -11.42 2.50 -12.94
C GLY A 176 -9.95 2.92 -12.80
N LEU A 177 -9.68 4.00 -12.08
CA LEU A 177 -8.32 4.49 -11.80
C LEU A 177 -7.48 3.43 -11.08
N GLU A 178 -8.00 2.89 -9.96
CA GLU A 178 -7.32 1.88 -9.16
C GLU A 178 -7.05 0.60 -9.97
N ALA A 179 -8.03 0.14 -10.75
CA ALA A 179 -7.87 -1.04 -11.60
C ALA A 179 -6.78 -0.86 -12.67
N ASN A 180 -6.61 0.34 -13.21
CA ASN A 180 -5.63 0.62 -14.24
C ASN A 180 -4.21 0.84 -13.70
N LEU A 181 -4.07 1.45 -12.52
CA LEU A 181 -2.77 1.87 -11.99
C LEU A 181 -2.13 0.86 -11.04
N ARG A 182 -2.92 0.10 -10.28
CA ARG A 182 -2.41 -0.73 -9.18
C ARG A 182 -1.55 -1.92 -9.62
N PHE A 183 -1.81 -2.46 -10.79
CA PHE A 183 -1.09 -3.64 -11.29
C PHE A 183 -0.11 -3.24 -12.38
N GLY A 184 0.98 -2.57 -12.00
CA GLY A 184 2.14 -2.37 -12.86
C GLY A 184 2.82 -3.70 -13.18
N GLY A 185 3.55 -3.77 -14.30
CA GLY A 185 4.26 -4.98 -14.70
C GLY A 185 4.50 -5.04 -16.20
N PRO A 186 5.00 -6.17 -16.71
CA PRO A 186 5.37 -6.36 -18.11
C PRO A 186 4.11 -6.47 -18.98
N GLU A 187 3.45 -5.37 -19.20
CA GLU A 187 2.28 -5.25 -20.05
C GLU A 187 2.51 -4.18 -21.10
N THR A 188 2.20 -4.46 -22.36
CA THR A 188 2.38 -3.48 -23.43
C THR A 188 1.32 -2.37 -23.34
N MET A 189 1.65 -1.21 -23.93
CA MET A 189 0.71 -0.08 -24.02
C MET A 189 -0.57 -0.52 -24.76
N GLU A 190 -0.45 -1.30 -25.82
CA GLU A 190 -1.59 -1.79 -26.60
C GLU A 190 -2.51 -2.66 -25.76
N SER A 191 -1.97 -3.58 -24.95
CA SER A 191 -2.81 -4.43 -24.08
C SER A 191 -3.47 -3.62 -22.99
N LYS A 192 -2.81 -2.60 -22.42
CA LYS A 192 -3.42 -1.67 -21.47
C LYS A 192 -4.57 -0.88 -22.08
N ILE A 193 -4.39 -0.34 -23.30
CA ILE A 193 -5.41 0.44 -23.99
C ILE A 193 -6.61 -0.45 -24.34
N PHE A 194 -6.39 -1.56 -25.04
CA PHE A 194 -7.48 -2.36 -25.60
C PHE A 194 -8.15 -3.27 -24.57
N ALA A 195 -7.44 -3.77 -23.56
CA ALA A 195 -8.02 -4.64 -22.56
C ALA A 195 -8.51 -3.87 -21.32
N ARG A 196 -7.74 -2.90 -20.80
CA ARG A 196 -8.08 -2.22 -19.55
C ARG A 196 -8.81 -0.91 -19.76
N LEU A 197 -8.18 0.06 -20.42
CA LEU A 197 -8.77 1.40 -20.55
C LEU A 197 -10.09 1.34 -21.31
N THR A 198 -10.15 0.62 -22.43
CA THR A 198 -11.38 0.48 -23.23
C THR A 198 -12.48 -0.21 -22.44
N ALA A 199 -12.17 -1.28 -21.71
CA ALA A 199 -13.16 -1.99 -20.89
C ALA A 199 -13.70 -1.10 -19.77
N TRP A 200 -12.83 -0.39 -19.03
CA TRP A 200 -13.24 0.51 -17.96
C TRP A 200 -13.98 1.75 -18.47
N GLN A 201 -13.57 2.30 -19.60
CA GLN A 201 -14.26 3.41 -20.24
C GLN A 201 -15.69 3.01 -20.63
N ASN A 202 -15.87 1.89 -21.29
CA ASN A 202 -17.18 1.38 -21.66
C ASN A 202 -18.07 1.11 -20.43
N TRP A 203 -17.49 0.59 -19.35
CA TRP A 203 -18.21 0.36 -18.10
C TRP A 203 -18.63 1.67 -17.43
N ILE A 204 -17.73 2.66 -17.31
CA ILE A 204 -18.00 3.94 -16.66
C ILE A 204 -19.11 4.70 -17.40
N PHE A 205 -19.10 4.74 -18.71
CA PHE A 205 -20.12 5.43 -19.51
C PHE A 205 -21.53 4.84 -19.41
N GLN A 206 -21.69 3.69 -18.76
CA GLN A 206 -22.99 3.10 -18.46
C GLN A 206 -23.42 3.32 -16.99
N ARG A 207 -22.59 3.96 -16.18
CA ARG A 207 -22.86 4.14 -14.75
C ARG A 207 -23.66 5.40 -14.48
N PRO A 208 -24.60 5.36 -13.51
CA PRO A 208 -25.37 6.54 -13.11
C PRO A 208 -24.52 7.74 -12.69
N ASN A 209 -23.38 7.52 -12.03
CA ASN A 209 -22.46 8.59 -11.65
C ASN A 209 -21.83 9.33 -12.85
N ALA A 210 -21.81 8.73 -14.04
CA ALA A 210 -21.33 9.37 -15.26
C ALA A 210 -22.48 9.96 -16.07
N VAL A 211 -23.52 9.17 -16.38
CA VAL A 211 -24.57 9.50 -17.36
C VAL A 211 -25.97 9.65 -16.76
N GLY A 212 -26.14 9.43 -15.46
CA GLY A 212 -27.41 9.68 -14.76
C GLY A 212 -27.79 11.16 -14.73
N GLU A 213 -28.94 11.50 -14.16
CA GLU A 213 -29.45 12.86 -14.07
C GLU A 213 -28.46 13.80 -13.37
N GLU A 214 -27.83 13.33 -12.29
CA GLU A 214 -26.79 14.03 -11.54
C GLU A 214 -25.36 13.61 -11.97
N GLY A 215 -25.21 12.95 -13.09
CA GLY A 215 -23.95 12.40 -13.57
C GLY A 215 -22.96 13.46 -14.04
N ALA A 216 -21.67 13.19 -13.89
CA ALA A 216 -20.59 14.12 -14.20
C ALA A 216 -20.55 14.58 -15.68
N LEU A 217 -21.11 13.81 -16.61
CA LEU A 217 -21.19 14.16 -18.03
C LEU A 217 -22.42 14.99 -18.39
N ARG A 218 -23.31 15.26 -17.44
CA ARG A 218 -24.52 16.06 -17.64
C ARG A 218 -24.53 17.39 -16.88
N ARG A 219 -23.52 17.63 -16.05
CA ARG A 219 -23.31 18.87 -15.31
C ARG A 219 -22.55 19.92 -16.13
#